data_5fb10548799ce0d172e6b8e782da0ddb
#
_entry.id   5fb10548799ce0d172e6b8e782da0ddb
#
_cell.length_a   1.000
_cell.length_b   1.000
_cell.length_c   1.000
_cell.angle_alpha   90.00
_cell.angle_beta   90.00
_cell.angle_gamma   90.00
#
_symmetry.space_group_name_H-M   'P 1'
#
loop_
_entity.id
_entity.type
_entity.pdbx_description
1 polymer ?
#
loop_
_entity_poly.entity_id
_entity_poly.type
_entity_poly.pdbx_seq_one_letter_code
_entity_poly.pdbx_strand_id
1 'polypeptide(L)'
;LVVSGSLRPVIQALRRGEQVFAAVDVPADQVDASLPVTLCGMQARIPKGLLRLAQDMRVPVTVYVTGFDVRSGARWLRIAQVPAQDDVQALADAVFQHLQQALAQENALWHFWGEAPRFFSQG
;
A
#
# COMPACT_ATOMS: atom_id res chain seq x y z
N LEU A 1 -11.92 11.67 0.98
CA LEU A 1 -13.09 10.83 0.65
C LEU A 1 -12.77 9.39 1.02
N VAL A 2 -13.46 8.86 2.00
CA VAL A 2 -13.36 7.42 2.33
C VAL A 2 -14.35 6.69 1.42
N VAL A 3 -13.85 5.86 0.52
CA VAL A 3 -14.69 5.05 -0.38
C VAL A 3 -14.74 3.62 0.18
N SER A 4 -15.87 3.23 0.72
CA SER A 4 -16.15 1.84 1.06
C SER A 4 -17.07 1.23 -0.01
N GLY A 5 -16.69 0.11 -0.59
CA GLY A 5 -17.56 -0.76 -1.38
C GLY A 5 -17.66 -0.50 -2.88
N SER A 6 -17.21 0.64 -3.44
CA SER A 6 -17.25 0.89 -4.88
C SER A 6 -16.06 1.70 -5.36
N LEU A 7 -15.42 1.26 -6.44
CA LEU A 7 -14.32 1.99 -7.09
C LEU A 7 -14.82 3.06 -8.10
N ARG A 8 -16.13 3.18 -8.33
CA ARG A 8 -16.69 4.16 -9.28
C ARG A 8 -16.25 5.60 -9.01
N PRO A 9 -16.35 6.13 -7.77
CA PRO A 9 -15.90 7.49 -7.48
C PRO A 9 -14.42 7.70 -7.73
N VAL A 10 -13.60 6.69 -7.46
CA VAL A 10 -12.16 6.71 -7.73
C VAL A 10 -11.88 6.81 -9.23
N ILE A 11 -12.56 5.98 -10.04
CA ILE A 11 -12.43 6.01 -11.49
C ILE A 11 -12.82 7.39 -12.05
N GLN A 12 -13.91 7.96 -11.55
CA GLN A 12 -14.38 9.29 -11.98
C GLN A 12 -13.37 10.39 -11.62
N ALA A 13 -12.80 10.36 -10.41
CA ALA A 13 -11.79 11.30 -9.98
C ALA A 13 -10.53 11.21 -10.87
N LEU A 14 -10.02 10.01 -11.10
CA LEU A 14 -8.86 9.80 -11.98
C LEU A 14 -9.11 10.25 -13.42
N ARG A 15 -10.31 10.03 -13.96
CA ARG A 15 -10.70 10.51 -15.30
C ARG A 15 -10.75 12.02 -15.41
N ARG A 16 -11.02 12.72 -14.30
CA ARG A 16 -10.97 14.19 -14.24
C ARG A 16 -9.55 14.73 -14.01
N GLY A 17 -8.54 13.88 -13.90
CA GLY A 17 -7.17 14.26 -13.60
C GLY A 17 -6.93 14.60 -12.12
N GLU A 18 -7.83 14.19 -11.24
CA GLU A 18 -7.68 14.39 -9.80
C GLU A 18 -6.71 13.38 -9.18
N GLN A 19 -6.10 13.76 -8.08
CA GLN A 19 -5.27 12.85 -7.30
C GLN A 19 -6.12 12.04 -6.33
N VAL A 20 -5.80 10.77 -6.18
CA VAL A 20 -6.44 9.86 -5.23
C VAL A 20 -5.41 9.37 -4.22
N PHE A 21 -5.74 9.52 -2.95
CA PHE A 21 -4.93 8.99 -1.86
C PHE A 21 -5.60 7.76 -1.27
N ALA A 22 -4.82 6.72 -1.02
CA ALA A 22 -5.32 5.48 -0.45
C ALA A 22 -4.27 4.81 0.45
N ALA A 23 -4.73 4.16 1.51
CA ALA A 23 -3.93 3.22 2.26
C ALA A 23 -3.97 1.86 1.54
N VAL A 24 -2.80 1.28 1.28
CA VAL A 24 -2.66 -0.03 0.64
C VAL A 24 -2.15 -1.09 1.61
N ASP A 25 -1.58 -0.67 2.73
CA ASP A 25 -1.13 -1.52 3.82
C ASP A 25 -2.30 -1.84 4.78
N VAL A 26 -3.36 -2.42 4.24
CA VAL A 26 -4.56 -2.83 4.96
C VAL A 26 -4.77 -4.34 4.79
N PRO A 27 -5.33 -5.03 5.80
CA PRO A 27 -5.61 -6.45 5.68
C PRO A 27 -6.59 -6.76 4.55
N ALA A 28 -6.39 -7.90 3.88
CA ALA A 28 -7.24 -8.35 2.78
C ALA A 28 -8.29 -9.41 3.19
N ASP A 29 -8.47 -9.63 4.47
CA ASP A 29 -9.36 -10.65 5.03
C ASP A 29 -10.85 -10.43 4.77
N GLN A 30 -11.22 -9.22 4.33
CA GLN A 30 -12.60 -8.84 4.05
C GLN A 30 -12.87 -8.54 2.57
N VAL A 31 -11.96 -8.92 1.67
CA VAL A 31 -12.10 -8.66 0.23
C VAL A 31 -11.92 -9.94 -0.58
N ASP A 32 -12.70 -10.08 -1.64
CA ASP A 32 -12.67 -11.27 -2.51
C ASP A 32 -11.39 -11.38 -3.35
N ALA A 33 -10.77 -10.24 -3.67
CA ALA A 33 -9.59 -10.19 -4.51
C ALA A 33 -8.41 -9.58 -3.76
N SER A 34 -7.35 -10.37 -3.59
CA SER A 34 -6.12 -9.97 -2.91
C SER A 34 -4.88 -10.35 -3.71
N LEU A 35 -3.76 -9.71 -3.39
CA LEU A 35 -2.44 -10.02 -3.91
C LEU A 35 -1.51 -10.48 -2.79
N PRO A 36 -0.67 -11.49 -3.02
CA PRO A 36 0.39 -11.83 -2.09
C PRO A 36 1.49 -10.78 -2.16
N VAL A 37 2.04 -10.43 -1.02
CA VAL A 37 3.24 -9.56 -0.90
C VAL A 37 4.13 -10.11 0.20
N THR A 38 5.42 -9.78 0.16
CA THR A 38 6.34 -10.08 1.24
C THR A 38 6.54 -8.84 2.09
N LEU A 39 6.36 -8.97 3.40
CA LEU A 39 6.58 -7.90 4.35
C LEU A 39 7.34 -8.46 5.57
N CYS A 40 8.49 -7.88 5.88
CA CYS A 40 9.37 -8.35 6.97
C CYS A 40 9.73 -9.85 6.86
N GLY A 41 9.93 -10.35 5.63
CA GLY A 41 10.24 -11.76 5.36
C GLY A 41 9.05 -12.72 5.49
N MET A 42 7.86 -12.23 5.80
CA MET A 42 6.64 -13.02 5.93
C MET A 42 5.71 -12.79 4.74
N GLN A 43 4.94 -13.83 4.39
CA GLN A 43 3.91 -13.70 3.37
C GLN A 43 2.69 -12.99 3.93
N ALA A 44 2.26 -11.94 3.26
CA ALA A 44 1.07 -11.17 3.58
C ALA A 44 0.14 -11.09 2.36
N ARG A 45 -1.11 -10.70 2.60
CA ARG A 45 -2.07 -10.44 1.52
C ARG A 45 -2.67 -9.05 1.67
N ILE A 46 -2.79 -8.37 0.54
CA ILE A 46 -3.32 -7.01 0.46
C ILE A 46 -4.48 -6.92 -0.54
N PRO A 47 -5.40 -5.96 -0.37
CA PRO A 47 -6.46 -5.72 -1.35
C PRO A 47 -5.91 -5.37 -2.73
N LYS A 48 -6.44 -6.02 -3.76
CA LYS A 48 -6.00 -5.87 -5.15
C LYS A 48 -6.58 -4.63 -5.85
N GLY A 49 -7.78 -4.19 -5.44
CA GLY A 49 -8.64 -3.33 -6.25
C GLY A 49 -8.01 -2.03 -6.74
N LEU A 50 -7.38 -1.25 -5.85
CA LEU A 50 -6.78 0.04 -6.21
C LEU A 50 -5.52 -0.11 -7.06
N LEU A 51 -4.67 -1.09 -6.75
CA LEU A 51 -3.46 -1.36 -7.54
C LEU A 51 -3.82 -1.84 -8.94
N ARG A 52 -4.83 -2.71 -9.06
CA ARG A 52 -5.35 -3.13 -10.34
C ARG A 52 -5.91 -1.95 -11.14
N LEU A 53 -6.66 -1.07 -10.51
CA LEU A 53 -7.20 0.13 -11.15
C LEU A 53 -6.08 1.05 -11.65
N ALA A 54 -5.05 1.29 -10.82
CA ALA A 54 -3.91 2.09 -11.21
C ALA A 54 -3.19 1.51 -12.43
N GLN A 55 -3.01 0.19 -12.45
CA GLN A 55 -2.38 -0.53 -13.57
C GLN A 55 -3.24 -0.42 -14.85
N ASP A 56 -4.54 -0.70 -14.76
CA ASP A 56 -5.44 -0.71 -15.92
C ASP A 56 -5.62 0.70 -16.53
N MET A 57 -5.64 1.72 -15.68
CA MET A 57 -5.76 3.12 -16.12
C MET A 57 -4.42 3.76 -16.46
N ARG A 58 -3.31 3.07 -16.23
CA ARG A 58 -1.93 3.57 -16.44
C ARG A 58 -1.66 4.91 -15.77
N VAL A 59 -2.19 5.09 -14.56
CA VAL A 59 -1.94 6.29 -13.77
C VAL A 59 -0.63 6.17 -13.02
N PRO A 60 0.14 7.28 -12.87
CA PRO A 60 1.35 7.29 -12.05
C PRO A 60 1.03 6.95 -10.58
N VAL A 61 1.86 6.12 -9.98
CA VAL A 61 1.75 5.77 -8.57
C VAL A 61 2.89 6.40 -7.79
N THR A 62 2.55 7.13 -6.74
CA THR A 62 3.51 7.70 -5.79
C THR A 62 3.26 7.10 -4.42
N VAL A 63 4.27 6.52 -3.83
CA VAL A 63 4.24 6.00 -2.46
C VAL A 63 4.75 7.08 -1.51
N TYR A 64 4.05 7.31 -0.43
CA TYR A 64 4.58 8.07 0.68
C TYR A 64 4.47 7.26 1.98
N VAL A 65 5.51 7.31 2.77
CA VAL A 65 5.58 6.67 4.09
C VAL A 65 6.05 7.70 5.10
N THR A 66 5.34 7.80 6.20
CA THR A 66 5.69 8.68 7.31
C THR A 66 6.19 7.86 8.48
N GLY A 67 7.09 8.42 9.24
CA GLY A 67 7.60 7.81 10.45
C GLY A 67 8.04 8.83 11.48
N PHE A 68 8.52 8.32 12.59
CA PHE A 68 8.95 9.12 13.74
C PHE A 68 10.23 8.52 14.30
N ASP A 69 11.28 9.31 14.40
CA ASP A 69 12.50 8.91 15.07
C ASP A 69 12.35 9.10 16.59
N VAL A 70 12.24 8.00 17.31
CA VAL A 70 12.05 8.02 18.77
C VAL A 70 13.24 8.62 19.54
N ARG A 71 14.44 8.63 18.96
CA ARG A 71 15.64 9.19 19.60
C ARG A 71 15.67 10.71 19.50
N SER A 72 15.42 11.24 18.31
CA SER A 72 15.48 12.69 18.05
C SER A 72 14.13 13.40 18.26
N GLY A 73 13.01 12.66 18.29
CA GLY A 73 11.67 13.23 18.25
C GLY A 73 11.28 13.77 16.88
N ALA A 74 12.09 13.55 15.86
CA ALA A 74 11.85 14.07 14.51
C ALA A 74 10.83 13.21 13.76
N ARG A 75 9.92 13.87 13.05
CA ARG A 75 9.05 13.21 12.06
C ARG A 75 9.76 13.22 10.72
N TRP A 76 9.57 12.16 9.96
CA TRP A 76 10.11 12.08 8.60
C TRP A 76 9.03 11.64 7.61
N LEU A 77 9.24 12.02 6.37
CA LEU A 77 8.39 11.66 5.23
C LEU A 77 9.30 11.15 4.12
N ARG A 78 8.99 9.97 3.62
CA ARG A 78 9.59 9.42 2.39
C ARG A 78 8.57 9.43 1.29
N ILE A 79 8.93 9.99 0.14
CA ILE A 79 8.10 10.02 -1.06
C ILE A 79 8.91 9.39 -2.19
N ALA A 80 8.30 8.48 -2.92
CA ALA A 80 8.92 7.83 -4.08
C ALA A 80 7.89 7.61 -5.18
N GLN A 81 8.26 7.92 -6.40
CA GLN A 81 7.48 7.54 -7.57
C GLN A 81 7.81 6.10 -7.94
N VAL A 82 6.78 5.29 -8.11
CA VAL A 82 6.93 3.91 -8.57
C VAL A 82 6.97 3.90 -10.09
N PRO A 83 8.04 3.38 -10.71
CA PRO A 83 8.09 3.23 -12.16
C PRO A 83 6.95 2.36 -12.69
N ALA A 84 6.58 2.54 -13.96
CA ALA A 84 5.60 1.68 -14.62
C ALA A 84 6.05 0.22 -14.54
N GLN A 85 5.09 -0.66 -14.24
CA GLN A 85 5.31 -2.10 -14.08
C GLN A 85 4.56 -2.87 -15.15
N ASP A 86 4.98 -4.10 -15.43
CA ASP A 86 4.38 -4.93 -16.48
C ASP A 86 3.00 -5.46 -16.06
N ASP A 87 2.81 -5.73 -14.77
CA ASP A 87 1.57 -6.25 -14.24
C ASP A 87 1.28 -5.75 -12.81
N VAL A 88 0.08 -6.08 -12.31
CA VAL A 88 -0.38 -5.63 -10.99
C VAL A 88 0.40 -6.28 -9.83
N GLN A 89 0.95 -7.48 -10.01
CA GLN A 89 1.77 -8.13 -8.99
C GLN A 89 3.12 -7.39 -8.85
N ALA A 90 3.77 -7.09 -9.96
CA ALA A 90 5.01 -6.32 -9.98
C ALA A 90 4.79 -4.91 -9.38
N LEU A 91 3.64 -4.29 -9.66
CA LEU A 91 3.27 -3.01 -9.03
C LEU A 91 3.11 -3.14 -7.50
N ALA A 92 2.43 -4.18 -7.04
CA ALA A 92 2.27 -4.44 -5.61
C ALA A 92 3.63 -4.65 -4.92
N ASP A 93 4.49 -5.45 -5.50
CA ASP A 93 5.83 -5.74 -4.96
C ASP A 93 6.68 -4.47 -4.90
N ALA A 94 6.66 -3.63 -5.93
CA ALA A 94 7.37 -2.36 -5.97
C ALA A 94 6.86 -1.37 -4.90
N VAL A 95 5.55 -1.26 -4.71
CA VAL A 95 4.94 -0.43 -3.67
C VAL A 95 5.34 -0.91 -2.27
N PHE A 96 5.23 -2.23 -2.02
CA PHE A 96 5.52 -2.80 -0.71
C PHE A 96 7.02 -2.84 -0.37
N GLN A 97 7.89 -2.81 -1.36
CA GLN A 97 9.33 -2.63 -1.13
C GLN A 97 9.63 -1.32 -0.40
N HIS A 98 8.92 -0.24 -0.70
CA HIS A 98 9.06 1.04 0.02
C HIS A 98 8.60 0.94 1.47
N LEU A 99 7.48 0.26 1.73
CA LEU A 99 7.03 0.01 3.10
C LEU A 99 8.02 -0.86 3.86
N GLN A 100 8.52 -1.92 3.25
CA GLN A 100 9.51 -2.81 3.87
C GLN A 100 10.80 -2.07 4.24
N GLN A 101 11.29 -1.18 3.38
CA GLN A 101 12.45 -0.34 3.68
C GLN A 101 12.20 0.59 4.88
N ALA A 102 11.00 1.17 4.97
CA ALA A 102 10.62 2.02 6.09
C ALA A 102 10.54 1.22 7.40
N LEU A 103 9.95 0.02 7.37
CA LEU A 103 9.84 -0.86 8.53
C LEU A 103 11.20 -1.41 8.99
N ALA A 104 12.16 -1.58 8.08
CA ALA A 104 13.53 -1.95 8.44
C ALA A 104 14.23 -0.88 9.29
N GLN A 105 13.82 0.39 9.15
CA GLN A 105 14.35 1.50 9.93
C GLN A 105 13.61 1.68 11.26
N GLU A 106 12.28 1.63 11.23
CA GLU A 106 11.39 1.97 12.35
C GLU A 106 10.17 1.02 12.41
N ASN A 107 10.43 -0.26 12.61
CA ASN A 107 9.38 -1.29 12.57
C ASN A 107 8.32 -1.13 13.69
N ALA A 108 8.71 -0.61 14.85
CA ALA A 108 7.81 -0.45 15.99
C ALA A 108 6.65 0.51 15.74
N LEU A 109 6.77 1.40 14.74
CA LEU A 109 5.77 2.43 14.44
C LEU A 109 4.73 2.01 13.41
N TRP A 110 4.79 0.81 12.86
CA TRP A 110 3.77 0.36 11.94
C TRP A 110 2.43 0.18 12.65
N HIS A 111 1.44 0.88 12.14
CA HIS A 111 0.11 0.96 12.74
C HIS A 111 -0.56 -0.41 12.90
N PHE A 112 -0.32 -1.32 11.97
CA PHE A 112 -1.02 -2.60 11.91
C PHE A 112 -0.34 -3.76 12.65
N TRP A 113 0.72 -3.54 13.43
CA TRP A 113 1.30 -4.63 14.22
C TRP A 113 0.30 -5.31 15.15
N GLY A 114 -0.65 -4.56 15.70
CA GLY A 114 -1.73 -5.11 16.52
C GLY A 114 -2.69 -6.02 15.74
N GLU A 115 -2.70 -5.91 14.41
CA GLU A 115 -3.56 -6.68 13.51
C GLU A 115 -2.76 -7.64 12.61
N ALA A 116 -1.51 -7.90 12.96
CA ALA A 116 -0.61 -8.75 12.18
C ALA A 116 -1.22 -10.11 11.77
N PRO A 117 -2.01 -10.81 12.61
CA PRO A 117 -2.65 -12.05 12.19
C PRO A 117 -3.61 -11.93 11.01
N ARG A 118 -4.13 -10.73 10.75
CA ARG A 118 -5.02 -10.45 9.60
C ARG A 118 -4.26 -10.23 8.30
N PHE A 119 -2.99 -9.81 8.38
CA PHE A 119 -2.11 -9.61 7.22
C PHE A 119 -1.39 -10.87 6.79
N PHE A 120 -0.83 -11.57 7.77
CA PHE A 120 0.07 -12.67 7.51
C PHE A 120 -0.70 -13.97 7.44
N SER A 121 -0.50 -14.70 6.36
CA SER A 121 -1.01 -16.06 6.23
C SER A 121 -0.37 -16.90 7.32
N GLN A 122 -1.19 -17.54 8.12
CA GLN A 122 -0.70 -18.63 8.97
C GLN A 122 -0.31 -19.76 8.01
N GLY A 123 0.97 -20.01 7.94
CA GLY A 123 1.50 -21.13 7.17
C GLY A 123 0.99 -22.46 7.69
#